data_9690445a4b6b3fd566d61edb8f4b7ed3
#
_entry.id   9690445a4b6b3fd566d61edb8f4b7ed3
#
_cell.length_a   1.000
_cell.length_b   1.000
_cell.length_c   1.000
_cell.angle_alpha   90.00
_cell.angle_beta   90.00
_cell.angle_gamma   90.00
#
_symmetry.space_group_name_H-M   'P 1'
#
loop_
_entity.id
_entity.type
_entity.pdbx_description
1 polymer ?
#
loop_
_entity_poly.entity_id
_entity_poly.type
_entity_poly.pdbx_seq_one_letter_code
_entity_poly.pdbx_strand_id
1 'polypeptide(L)'
;MSLTKPLPPLLTISQASCADDYDPNSMPVDKARAFIHTFLTPISGVAKRPIRSALGRVLAEDIISPVNVPAHRNSAMDGWAVRFSDLSDNAGPLEEVGASFAGKPYVGTVGPKQCVRIFTGGVVPVECDTVIMQERAKADGKLIIFFAGAKLGQNVRQAGEDLTQGAVALAKGRIVRPAELGLIASLGISEIAVVRPLRVAFFSTGDELVSIGAPLGEGEIYDSNRYTLFGMLAKMGIEAIDMGVVRDDPAILENAFRDAANIADVVITSGGVSVGEADFVKTLLGKLGEVVFWKIAMKPGRPLAYGKIQNAHFFGLPGNPVSVMVTFYQFVRDALLTLQGVSPLPVQPLLKAVCTSPIKKAPGRTEFQRGVLYLEDGVWKVRTTGEQGSGILKSMSDA
;
A
#
# COMPACT_ATOMS: atom_id res chain seq x y z
N MET A 1 2.92 -19.89 28.70
CA MET A 1 4.23 -20.49 28.36
C MET A 1 4.80 -19.74 27.16
N SER A 2 5.73 -18.82 27.45
CA SER A 2 6.43 -18.01 26.45
C SER A 2 7.51 -18.86 25.79
N LEU A 3 7.34 -19.19 24.51
CA LEU A 3 8.38 -19.82 23.69
C LEU A 3 9.20 -18.72 23.03
N THR A 4 10.14 -18.14 23.78
CA THR A 4 11.24 -17.39 23.19
C THR A 4 12.16 -18.39 22.49
N LYS A 5 12.07 -18.46 21.14
CA LYS A 5 13.10 -19.14 20.34
C LYS A 5 14.44 -18.44 20.59
N PRO A 6 15.50 -19.20 20.91
CA PRO A 6 16.84 -18.61 21.01
C PRO A 6 17.26 -18.03 19.66
N LEU A 7 17.80 -16.82 19.69
CA LEU A 7 18.43 -16.17 18.53
C LEU A 7 19.50 -17.12 17.96
N PRO A 8 19.60 -17.26 16.63
CA PRO A 8 20.72 -17.97 16.04
C PRO A 8 22.03 -17.30 16.46
N PRO A 9 23.10 -18.07 16.63
CA PRO A 9 24.39 -17.53 17.10
C PRO A 9 24.85 -16.41 16.17
N LEU A 10 25.35 -15.32 16.77
CA LEU A 10 25.93 -14.18 16.07
C LEU A 10 26.98 -14.69 15.08
N LEU A 11 26.68 -14.57 13.78
CA LEU A 11 27.63 -14.91 12.73
C LEU A 11 28.80 -13.92 12.82
N THR A 12 29.92 -14.37 13.32
CA THR A 12 31.18 -13.64 13.26
C THR A 12 31.56 -13.43 11.79
N ILE A 13 31.62 -12.17 11.39
CA ILE A 13 32.00 -11.79 10.03
C ILE A 13 33.47 -12.03 9.87
N SER A 14 33.88 -13.14 9.23
CA SER A 14 35.27 -13.30 8.78
C SER A 14 35.54 -12.29 7.66
N GLN A 15 36.73 -11.66 7.74
CA GLN A 15 37.20 -10.69 6.77
C GLN A 15 37.29 -11.34 5.36
N ALA A 16 36.28 -11.16 4.52
CA ALA A 16 36.35 -11.58 3.13
C ALA A 16 36.68 -10.34 2.26
N SER A 17 37.66 -10.48 1.38
CA SER A 17 38.10 -9.41 0.49
C SER A 17 36.98 -9.04 -0.50
N CYS A 18 36.92 -7.75 -0.85
CA CYS A 18 35.95 -7.22 -1.83
C CYS A 18 36.17 -7.65 -3.28
N ALA A 19 37.13 -8.53 -3.53
CA ALA A 19 37.59 -8.90 -4.88
C ALA A 19 36.87 -10.12 -5.48
N ASP A 20 36.20 -10.95 -4.67
CA ASP A 20 35.56 -12.17 -5.18
C ASP A 20 34.10 -11.92 -5.58
N ASP A 21 33.76 -12.26 -6.81
CA ASP A 21 32.39 -12.17 -7.35
C ASP A 21 31.40 -13.13 -6.66
N TYR A 22 31.91 -14.12 -5.94
CA TYR A 22 31.16 -15.07 -5.15
C TYR A 22 31.71 -15.17 -3.72
N ASP A 23 30.87 -14.79 -2.73
CA ASP A 23 31.16 -14.95 -1.32
C ASP A 23 30.13 -15.92 -0.70
N PRO A 24 30.51 -17.14 -0.33
CA PRO A 24 29.60 -18.12 0.25
C PRO A 24 29.03 -17.71 1.60
N ASN A 25 29.62 -16.68 2.27
CA ASN A 25 29.13 -16.12 3.53
C ASN A 25 28.11 -14.99 3.30
N SER A 26 27.79 -14.64 2.06
CA SER A 26 26.77 -13.62 1.78
C SER A 26 25.36 -14.18 2.01
N MET A 27 24.52 -13.40 2.71
CA MET A 27 23.15 -13.80 3.01
C MET A 27 22.26 -13.63 1.79
N PRO A 28 21.47 -14.66 1.38
CA PRO A 28 20.48 -14.54 0.34
C PRO A 28 19.43 -13.45 0.68
N VAL A 29 18.95 -12.73 -0.36
CA VAL A 29 17.98 -11.64 -0.21
C VAL A 29 16.73 -12.07 0.57
N ASP A 30 16.15 -13.22 0.23
CA ASP A 30 14.92 -13.69 0.88
C ASP A 30 15.14 -14.08 2.34
N LYS A 31 16.32 -14.64 2.68
CA LYS A 31 16.68 -14.93 4.07
C LYS A 31 16.85 -13.67 4.91
N ALA A 32 17.51 -12.64 4.36
CA ALA A 32 17.65 -11.35 5.03
C ALA A 32 16.28 -10.70 5.25
N ARG A 33 15.42 -10.71 4.24
CA ARG A 33 14.05 -10.21 4.34
C ARG A 33 13.26 -10.94 5.43
N ALA A 34 13.25 -12.26 5.41
CA ALA A 34 12.57 -13.09 6.42
C ALA A 34 13.10 -12.81 7.82
N PHE A 35 14.42 -12.70 7.99
CA PHE A 35 15.05 -12.38 9.26
C PHE A 35 14.59 -11.02 9.80
N ILE A 36 14.63 -9.95 9.00
CA ILE A 36 14.15 -8.63 9.38
C ILE A 36 12.69 -8.73 9.88
N HIS A 37 11.83 -9.41 9.13
CA HIS A 37 10.41 -9.55 9.49
C HIS A 37 10.16 -10.21 10.85
N THR A 38 11.07 -11.08 11.35
CA THR A 38 10.89 -11.72 12.66
C THR A 38 10.93 -10.75 13.83
N PHE A 39 11.52 -9.57 13.65
CA PHE A 39 11.67 -8.54 14.69
C PHE A 39 10.67 -7.40 14.59
N LEU A 40 9.87 -7.36 13.54
CA LEU A 40 8.94 -6.27 13.31
C LEU A 40 7.63 -6.50 14.07
N THR A 41 7.24 -5.51 14.84
CA THR A 41 5.94 -5.45 15.50
C THR A 41 5.29 -4.11 15.13
N PRO A 42 4.01 -4.09 14.72
CA PRO A 42 3.31 -2.84 14.44
C PRO A 42 3.45 -1.85 15.60
N ILE A 43 3.66 -0.58 15.27
CA ILE A 43 3.71 0.49 16.27
C ILE A 43 2.37 0.62 17.00
N SER A 44 2.43 1.00 18.26
CA SER A 44 1.26 1.37 19.04
C SER A 44 0.89 2.83 18.78
N GLY A 45 -0.38 3.14 18.96
CA GLY A 45 -0.91 4.49 18.82
C GLY A 45 -1.97 4.60 17.74
N VAL A 46 -3.15 5.03 18.18
CA VAL A 46 -4.35 5.20 17.36
C VAL A 46 -4.77 6.66 17.42
N ALA A 47 -5.18 7.20 16.28
CA ALA A 47 -5.73 8.55 16.18
C ALA A 47 -7.07 8.49 15.44
N LYS A 48 -8.11 9.11 16.00
CA LYS A 48 -9.34 9.38 15.24
C LYS A 48 -9.09 10.52 14.26
N ARG A 49 -9.51 10.32 13.03
CA ARG A 49 -9.33 11.30 11.95
C ARG A 49 -10.60 11.41 11.11
N PRO A 50 -10.96 12.63 10.68
CA PRO A 50 -11.94 12.82 9.62
C PRO A 50 -11.54 12.02 8.38
N ILE A 51 -12.50 11.40 7.70
CA ILE A 51 -12.22 10.47 6.61
C ILE A 51 -11.33 11.06 5.52
N ARG A 52 -11.50 12.36 5.18
CA ARG A 52 -10.65 13.03 4.17
C ARG A 52 -9.16 13.07 4.58
N SER A 53 -8.88 13.17 5.88
CA SER A 53 -7.50 13.19 6.41
C SER A 53 -6.93 11.78 6.63
N ALA A 54 -7.75 10.75 6.40
CA ALA A 54 -7.36 9.36 6.55
C ALA A 54 -6.81 8.73 5.27
N LEU A 55 -6.86 9.43 4.13
CA LEU A 55 -6.31 8.93 2.86
C LEU A 55 -4.83 8.54 3.01
N GLY A 56 -4.49 7.32 2.59
CA GLY A 56 -3.14 6.76 2.72
C GLY A 56 -2.80 6.25 4.14
N ARG A 57 -3.68 6.41 5.14
CA ARG A 57 -3.49 5.88 6.50
C ARG A 57 -3.92 4.43 6.59
N VAL A 58 -3.48 3.77 7.64
CA VAL A 58 -3.81 2.36 7.92
C VAL A 58 -4.91 2.30 8.97
N LEU A 59 -5.96 1.50 8.72
CA LEU A 59 -7.04 1.29 9.67
C LEU A 59 -6.52 0.63 10.96
N ALA A 60 -6.83 1.23 12.11
CA ALA A 60 -6.45 0.71 13.41
C ALA A 60 -7.46 -0.32 13.96
N GLU A 61 -8.67 -0.33 13.43
CA GLU A 61 -9.76 -1.23 13.79
C GLU A 61 -10.62 -1.56 12.56
N ASP A 62 -11.47 -2.58 12.68
CA ASP A 62 -12.42 -2.93 11.64
C ASP A 62 -13.48 -1.84 11.49
N ILE A 63 -13.84 -1.52 10.25
CA ILE A 63 -15.00 -0.69 9.95
C ILE A 63 -16.22 -1.59 9.85
N ILE A 64 -17.10 -1.47 10.82
CA ILE A 64 -18.36 -2.22 10.85
C ILE A 64 -19.45 -1.39 10.19
N SER A 65 -20.22 -1.99 9.29
CA SER A 65 -21.32 -1.30 8.64
C SER A 65 -22.45 -0.97 9.62
N PRO A 66 -22.77 0.32 9.83
CA PRO A 66 -23.89 0.71 10.70
C PRO A 66 -25.26 0.56 10.01
N VAL A 67 -25.28 0.32 8.71
CA VAL A 67 -26.50 0.24 7.89
C VAL A 67 -26.38 -0.87 6.85
N ASN A 68 -27.52 -1.28 6.28
CA ASN A 68 -27.51 -2.07 5.05
C ASN A 68 -27.13 -1.19 3.84
N VAL A 69 -26.43 -1.78 2.87
CA VAL A 69 -26.15 -1.15 1.56
C VAL A 69 -26.68 -2.08 0.46
N PRO A 70 -27.66 -1.67 -0.35
CA PRO A 70 -28.52 -0.50 -0.13
C PRO A 70 -29.39 -0.62 1.14
N ALA A 71 -29.84 0.52 1.69
CA ALA A 71 -30.62 0.55 2.92
C ALA A 71 -32.02 -0.08 2.78
N HIS A 72 -32.57 -0.04 1.58
CA HIS A 72 -33.91 -0.54 1.25
C HIS A 72 -33.88 -1.32 -0.05
N ARG A 73 -34.89 -2.18 -0.27
CA ARG A 73 -35.13 -2.76 -1.59
C ARG A 73 -35.32 -1.64 -2.59
N ASN A 74 -34.56 -1.63 -3.67
CA ASN A 74 -34.63 -0.58 -4.68
C ASN A 74 -34.56 -1.14 -6.11
N SER A 75 -34.96 -0.31 -7.06
CA SER A 75 -34.91 -0.68 -8.46
C SER A 75 -33.48 -0.60 -9.01
N ALA A 76 -33.07 -1.62 -9.75
CA ALA A 76 -31.84 -1.62 -10.53
C ALA A 76 -32.00 -0.92 -11.89
N MET A 77 -33.23 -0.69 -12.34
CA MET A 77 -33.59 -0.18 -13.69
C MET A 77 -34.70 0.84 -13.62
N ASP A 78 -34.85 1.62 -14.67
CA ASP A 78 -36.03 2.46 -14.91
C ASP A 78 -37.15 1.61 -15.48
N GLY A 79 -38.38 1.74 -14.94
CA GLY A 79 -39.48 0.93 -15.38
C GLY A 79 -40.69 1.03 -14.46
N TRP A 80 -41.32 -0.10 -14.15
CA TRP A 80 -42.47 -0.20 -13.25
C TRP A 80 -42.30 -1.29 -12.24
N ALA A 81 -42.55 -0.97 -10.97
CA ALA A 81 -42.63 -1.93 -9.87
C ALA A 81 -44.03 -2.57 -9.90
N VAL A 82 -44.07 -3.89 -9.88
CA VAL A 82 -45.27 -4.71 -10.00
C VAL A 82 -45.26 -5.86 -9.03
N ARG A 83 -46.41 -6.46 -8.75
CA ARG A 83 -46.49 -7.83 -8.23
C ARG A 83 -46.31 -8.80 -9.39
N PHE A 84 -45.39 -9.73 -9.27
CA PHE A 84 -45.17 -10.76 -10.27
C PHE A 84 -46.43 -11.58 -10.56
N SER A 85 -47.25 -11.83 -9.53
CA SER A 85 -48.54 -12.54 -9.65
C SER A 85 -49.52 -11.86 -10.60
N ASP A 86 -49.39 -10.55 -10.83
CA ASP A 86 -50.28 -9.80 -11.70
C ASP A 86 -49.82 -9.85 -13.19
N LEU A 87 -48.72 -10.50 -13.49
CA LEU A 87 -48.09 -10.63 -14.83
C LEU A 87 -48.40 -11.97 -15.53
N SER A 88 -49.48 -12.68 -15.18
CA SER A 88 -49.84 -13.92 -15.88
C SER A 88 -50.16 -13.67 -17.39
N ASP A 89 -49.94 -14.70 -18.23
CA ASP A 89 -50.00 -14.59 -19.71
C ASP A 89 -51.29 -13.95 -20.30
N ASN A 90 -52.35 -13.84 -19.50
CA ASN A 90 -53.63 -13.20 -19.88
C ASN A 90 -54.01 -12.04 -18.93
N ALA A 91 -53.06 -11.42 -18.29
CA ALA A 91 -53.34 -10.51 -17.17
C ALA A 91 -53.92 -9.15 -17.56
N GLY A 92 -53.88 -8.76 -18.80
CA GLY A 92 -54.29 -7.41 -19.26
C GLY A 92 -53.36 -6.30 -18.75
N PRO A 93 -53.66 -5.03 -19.05
CA PRO A 93 -52.84 -3.91 -18.59
C PRO A 93 -52.99 -3.69 -17.09
N LEU A 94 -51.93 -3.15 -16.44
CA LEU A 94 -51.95 -2.68 -15.05
C LEU A 94 -52.11 -1.16 -15.02
N GLU A 95 -52.79 -0.64 -13.98
CA GLU A 95 -52.98 0.79 -13.78
C GLU A 95 -51.77 1.40 -13.06
N GLU A 96 -51.17 2.46 -13.64
CA GLU A 96 -50.13 3.25 -12.98
C GLU A 96 -50.74 4.18 -11.92
N VAL A 97 -50.43 3.93 -10.62
CA VAL A 97 -51.02 4.67 -9.50
C VAL A 97 -50.09 5.75 -8.94
N GLY A 98 -48.87 5.83 -9.42
CA GLY A 98 -47.90 6.85 -9.00
C GLY A 98 -46.48 6.53 -9.39
N ALA A 99 -45.52 7.25 -8.77
CA ALA A 99 -44.11 7.09 -9.11
C ALA A 99 -43.24 7.05 -7.84
N SER A 100 -42.13 6.26 -7.89
CA SER A 100 -41.10 6.16 -6.89
C SER A 100 -39.76 6.60 -7.50
N PHE A 101 -39.18 7.64 -6.95
CA PHE A 101 -37.86 8.17 -7.35
C PHE A 101 -36.81 7.88 -6.27
N ALA A 102 -35.55 7.93 -6.65
CA ALA A 102 -34.47 7.95 -5.66
C ALA A 102 -34.65 9.16 -4.71
N GLY A 103 -34.67 8.89 -3.40
CA GLY A 103 -34.91 9.90 -2.37
C GLY A 103 -36.37 10.37 -2.21
N LYS A 104 -37.30 9.93 -3.08
CA LYS A 104 -38.75 10.20 -2.98
C LYS A 104 -39.54 8.93 -3.25
N PRO A 105 -39.69 8.05 -2.23
CA PRO A 105 -40.47 6.81 -2.39
C PRO A 105 -41.91 7.09 -2.67
N TYR A 106 -42.59 6.16 -3.34
CA TYR A 106 -44.03 6.19 -3.48
C TYR A 106 -44.71 6.08 -2.13
N VAL A 107 -45.65 6.99 -1.88
CA VAL A 107 -46.44 7.02 -0.64
C VAL A 107 -47.88 6.58 -1.00
N GLY A 108 -48.21 5.35 -0.65
CA GLY A 108 -49.52 4.75 -0.93
C GLY A 108 -49.41 3.22 -0.91
N THR A 109 -50.56 2.56 -1.10
CA THR A 109 -50.63 1.10 -1.19
C THR A 109 -50.84 0.71 -2.64
N VAL A 110 -50.13 -0.32 -3.11
CA VAL A 110 -50.29 -0.83 -4.48
C VAL A 110 -51.26 -2.00 -4.45
N GLY A 111 -52.46 -1.78 -4.99
CA GLY A 111 -53.51 -2.80 -5.08
C GLY A 111 -53.26 -3.85 -6.18
N PRO A 112 -54.13 -4.91 -6.27
CA PRO A 112 -54.14 -5.85 -7.39
C PRO A 112 -54.34 -5.11 -8.74
N LYS A 113 -53.63 -5.56 -9.78
CA LYS A 113 -53.65 -4.94 -11.11
C LYS A 113 -53.17 -3.48 -11.16
N GLN A 114 -52.37 -3.06 -10.17
CA GLN A 114 -51.75 -1.75 -10.15
C GLN A 114 -50.24 -1.89 -10.25
N CYS A 115 -49.59 -0.84 -10.74
CA CYS A 115 -48.13 -0.72 -10.82
C CYS A 115 -47.71 0.70 -10.46
N VAL A 116 -46.42 0.85 -10.07
CA VAL A 116 -45.83 2.14 -9.76
C VAL A 116 -44.68 2.40 -10.71
N ARG A 117 -44.65 3.55 -11.38
CA ARG A 117 -43.50 3.99 -12.15
C ARG A 117 -42.31 4.10 -11.24
N ILE A 118 -41.19 3.48 -11.60
CA ILE A 118 -40.00 3.46 -10.75
C ILE A 118 -38.76 3.80 -11.55
N PHE A 119 -37.82 4.50 -10.90
CA PHE A 119 -36.56 4.87 -11.48
C PHE A 119 -35.43 4.18 -10.70
N THR A 120 -34.29 4.03 -11.34
CA THR A 120 -33.11 3.40 -10.74
C THR A 120 -32.77 4.02 -9.36
N GLY A 121 -32.62 3.20 -8.35
CA GLY A 121 -32.44 3.64 -6.96
C GLY A 121 -33.73 4.00 -6.22
N GLY A 122 -34.88 4.04 -6.91
CA GLY A 122 -36.19 4.24 -6.26
C GLY A 122 -36.56 3.05 -5.36
N VAL A 123 -37.13 3.34 -4.20
CA VAL A 123 -37.58 2.29 -3.26
C VAL A 123 -38.76 1.51 -3.88
N VAL A 124 -38.63 0.19 -3.91
CA VAL A 124 -39.70 -0.70 -4.40
C VAL A 124 -40.79 -0.78 -3.32
N PRO A 125 -42.04 -0.46 -3.65
CA PRO A 125 -43.18 -0.60 -2.72
C PRO A 125 -43.22 -1.99 -2.10
N VAL A 126 -43.72 -2.10 -0.87
CA VAL A 126 -43.71 -3.36 -0.10
C VAL A 126 -44.53 -4.45 -0.78
N GLU A 127 -45.60 -4.08 -1.47
CA GLU A 127 -46.49 -4.98 -2.18
C GLU A 127 -45.92 -5.47 -3.52
N CYS A 128 -44.88 -4.79 -4.05
CA CYS A 128 -44.25 -5.16 -5.31
C CYS A 128 -43.01 -6.00 -5.03
N ASP A 129 -42.73 -6.94 -5.91
CA ASP A 129 -41.62 -7.88 -5.83
C ASP A 129 -40.74 -7.94 -7.08
N THR A 130 -41.19 -7.28 -8.16
CA THR A 130 -40.54 -7.33 -9.47
C THR A 130 -40.56 -5.95 -10.13
N VAL A 131 -39.49 -5.62 -10.86
CA VAL A 131 -39.38 -4.40 -11.66
C VAL A 131 -39.26 -4.78 -13.15
N ILE A 132 -40.16 -4.29 -13.96
CA ILE A 132 -40.12 -4.45 -15.42
C ILE A 132 -39.53 -3.20 -16.04
N MET A 133 -38.46 -3.39 -16.82
CA MET A 133 -37.80 -2.28 -17.53
C MET A 133 -38.76 -1.60 -18.52
N GLN A 134 -38.59 -0.32 -18.70
CA GLN A 134 -39.45 0.47 -19.61
C GLN A 134 -39.42 -0.05 -21.06
N GLU A 135 -38.35 -0.64 -21.53
CA GLU A 135 -38.19 -1.24 -22.85
C GLU A 135 -39.01 -2.53 -23.01
N ARG A 136 -39.53 -3.08 -21.90
CA ARG A 136 -40.33 -4.31 -21.84
C ARG A 136 -41.81 -4.01 -21.53
N ALA A 137 -42.23 -2.77 -21.71
CA ALA A 137 -43.60 -2.33 -21.48
C ALA A 137 -44.04 -1.28 -22.52
N LYS A 138 -45.33 -1.18 -22.71
CA LYS A 138 -45.97 -0.13 -23.52
C LYS A 138 -47.00 0.61 -22.66
N ALA A 139 -46.84 1.90 -22.53
CA ALA A 139 -47.77 2.76 -21.83
C ALA A 139 -48.90 3.26 -22.81
N ASP A 140 -50.14 3.21 -22.35
CA ASP A 140 -51.30 3.83 -22.98
C ASP A 140 -52.03 4.64 -21.90
N GLY A 141 -51.67 5.91 -21.78
CA GLY A 141 -52.13 6.74 -20.68
C GLY A 141 -51.61 6.18 -19.32
N LYS A 142 -52.53 5.85 -18.42
CA LYS A 142 -52.22 5.21 -17.13
C LYS A 142 -52.21 3.68 -17.18
N LEU A 143 -52.56 3.10 -18.31
CA LEU A 143 -52.57 1.64 -18.48
C LEU A 143 -51.26 1.17 -19.08
N ILE A 144 -50.57 0.26 -18.36
CA ILE A 144 -49.27 -0.26 -18.76
C ILE A 144 -49.42 -1.73 -19.17
N ILE A 145 -49.01 -2.03 -20.39
CA ILE A 145 -48.99 -3.38 -20.96
C ILE A 145 -47.55 -3.91 -20.87
N PHE A 146 -47.37 -5.00 -20.18
CA PHE A 146 -46.06 -5.64 -20.03
C PHE A 146 -45.89 -6.81 -21.02
N PHE A 147 -44.69 -6.91 -21.59
CA PHE A 147 -44.36 -8.00 -22.49
C PHE A 147 -43.98 -9.25 -21.70
N ALA A 148 -44.32 -10.43 -22.20
CA ALA A 148 -44.05 -11.70 -21.56
C ALA A 148 -42.56 -11.96 -21.28
N GLY A 149 -42.25 -12.88 -20.33
CA GLY A 149 -40.92 -13.35 -20.02
C GLY A 149 -40.23 -12.64 -18.84
N ALA A 150 -41.02 -11.97 -17.99
CA ALA A 150 -40.53 -11.48 -16.69
C ALA A 150 -40.23 -12.65 -15.74
N LYS A 151 -39.35 -12.42 -14.79
CA LYS A 151 -39.03 -13.36 -13.70
C LYS A 151 -39.29 -12.71 -12.34
N LEU A 152 -39.74 -13.51 -11.39
CA LEU A 152 -39.96 -13.06 -10.01
C LEU A 152 -38.64 -12.49 -9.43
N GLY A 153 -38.72 -11.32 -8.81
CA GLY A 153 -37.58 -10.61 -8.22
C GLY A 153 -36.66 -9.89 -9.21
N GLN A 154 -37.00 -9.93 -10.50
CA GLN A 154 -36.19 -9.32 -11.55
C GLN A 154 -36.00 -7.82 -11.29
N ASN A 155 -34.75 -7.33 -11.44
CA ASN A 155 -34.35 -5.92 -11.31
C ASN A 155 -34.66 -5.28 -9.94
N VAL A 156 -34.84 -6.08 -8.89
CA VAL A 156 -34.99 -5.63 -7.51
C VAL A 156 -33.71 -5.95 -6.73
N ARG A 157 -32.98 -4.92 -6.31
CA ARG A 157 -31.86 -5.06 -5.38
C ARG A 157 -32.40 -5.21 -3.97
N GLN A 158 -31.88 -6.17 -3.24
CA GLN A 158 -32.31 -6.42 -1.85
C GLN A 158 -31.59 -5.48 -0.89
N ALA A 159 -32.23 -5.17 0.23
CA ALA A 159 -31.55 -4.46 1.31
C ALA A 159 -30.36 -5.28 1.81
N GLY A 160 -29.17 -4.67 1.92
CA GLY A 160 -27.96 -5.33 2.36
C GLY A 160 -27.30 -6.26 1.32
N GLU A 161 -27.72 -6.19 0.06
CA GLU A 161 -27.17 -7.02 -1.03
C GLU A 161 -25.66 -6.85 -1.22
N ASP A 162 -25.16 -5.62 -1.12
CA ASP A 162 -23.72 -5.31 -1.17
C ASP A 162 -23.08 -5.47 0.21
N LEU A 163 -23.71 -4.92 1.26
CA LEU A 163 -23.19 -4.96 2.61
C LEU A 163 -24.32 -4.96 3.64
N THR A 164 -24.34 -5.98 4.50
CA THR A 164 -25.32 -6.07 5.58
C THR A 164 -24.88 -5.26 6.80
N GLN A 165 -25.87 -4.68 7.51
CA GLN A 165 -25.64 -4.05 8.80
C GLN A 165 -24.95 -5.02 9.77
N GLY A 166 -23.91 -4.55 10.47
CA GLY A 166 -23.11 -5.36 11.41
C GLY A 166 -21.98 -6.15 10.76
N ALA A 167 -21.91 -6.23 9.42
CA ALA A 167 -20.79 -6.88 8.74
C ALA A 167 -19.54 -6.00 8.75
N VAL A 168 -18.37 -6.65 8.68
CA VAL A 168 -17.08 -5.97 8.49
C VAL A 168 -17.01 -5.45 7.06
N ALA A 169 -17.09 -4.14 6.90
CA ALA A 169 -16.93 -3.47 5.60
C ALA A 169 -15.47 -3.40 5.17
N LEU A 170 -14.57 -3.07 6.10
CA LEU A 170 -13.14 -3.00 5.88
C LEU A 170 -12.41 -3.53 7.11
N ALA A 171 -11.46 -4.42 6.91
CA ALA A 171 -10.68 -4.98 8.00
C ALA A 171 -9.57 -4.03 8.48
N LYS A 172 -9.24 -4.11 9.76
CA LYS A 172 -8.04 -3.52 10.37
C LYS A 172 -6.80 -3.85 9.54
N GLY A 173 -5.84 -2.93 9.50
CA GLY A 173 -4.60 -3.10 8.76
C GLY A 173 -4.70 -2.72 7.28
N ARG A 174 -5.88 -2.40 6.78
CA ARG A 174 -6.08 -1.97 5.40
C ARG A 174 -5.67 -0.50 5.21
N ILE A 175 -4.98 -0.21 4.11
CA ILE A 175 -4.68 1.17 3.71
C ILE A 175 -5.94 1.81 3.13
N VAL A 176 -6.29 3.00 3.61
CA VAL A 176 -7.41 3.79 3.09
C VAL A 176 -7.02 4.41 1.75
N ARG A 177 -7.48 3.84 0.66
CA ARG A 177 -7.34 4.33 -0.72
C ARG A 177 -8.63 5.05 -1.12
N PRO A 178 -8.72 5.65 -2.32
CA PRO A 178 -9.93 6.32 -2.76
C PRO A 178 -11.20 5.45 -2.71
N ALA A 179 -11.10 4.16 -3.03
CA ALA A 179 -12.24 3.24 -2.98
C ALA A 179 -12.72 2.99 -1.54
N GLU A 180 -11.78 2.77 -0.60
CA GLU A 180 -12.10 2.61 0.83
C GLU A 180 -12.73 3.90 1.38
N LEU A 181 -12.21 5.07 0.98
CA LEU A 181 -12.78 6.35 1.38
C LEU A 181 -14.23 6.51 0.92
N GLY A 182 -14.52 6.13 -0.33
CA GLY A 182 -15.87 6.14 -0.90
C GLY A 182 -16.81 5.18 -0.16
N LEU A 183 -16.35 3.96 0.14
CA LEU A 183 -17.11 2.98 0.91
C LEU A 183 -17.44 3.49 2.31
N ILE A 184 -16.46 4.02 3.05
CA ILE A 184 -16.66 4.58 4.40
C ILE A 184 -17.69 5.72 4.34
N ALA A 185 -17.60 6.60 3.34
CA ALA A 185 -18.55 7.68 3.16
C ALA A 185 -19.97 7.18 2.85
N SER A 186 -20.13 6.10 2.07
CA SER A 186 -21.44 5.50 1.77
C SER A 186 -22.11 4.89 3.00
N LEU A 187 -21.32 4.56 4.03
CA LEU A 187 -21.81 4.09 5.34
C LEU A 187 -22.20 5.24 6.28
N GLY A 188 -22.03 6.51 5.87
CA GLY A 188 -22.31 7.68 6.71
C GLY A 188 -21.31 7.91 7.82
N ILE A 189 -20.13 7.29 7.76
CA ILE A 189 -19.09 7.42 8.78
C ILE A 189 -18.22 8.65 8.47
N SER A 190 -18.14 9.60 9.39
CA SER A 190 -17.40 10.85 9.22
C SER A 190 -15.96 10.80 9.74
N GLU A 191 -15.69 9.95 10.72
CA GLU A 191 -14.38 9.79 11.37
C GLU A 191 -14.06 8.33 11.57
N ILE A 192 -12.78 7.97 11.45
CA ILE A 192 -12.29 6.61 11.63
C ILE A 192 -11.03 6.58 12.49
N ALA A 193 -10.81 5.43 13.13
CA ALA A 193 -9.57 5.14 13.86
C ALA A 193 -8.49 4.66 12.88
N VAL A 194 -7.38 5.36 12.85
CA VAL A 194 -6.20 5.01 12.04
C VAL A 194 -4.96 4.87 12.91
N VAL A 195 -4.01 4.07 12.47
CA VAL A 195 -2.68 4.02 13.09
C VAL A 195 -2.01 5.39 12.94
N ARG A 196 -1.36 5.87 14.00
CA ARG A 196 -0.60 7.12 13.92
C ARG A 196 0.48 7.04 12.82
N PRO A 197 0.93 8.17 12.28
CA PRO A 197 2.06 8.15 11.36
C PRO A 197 3.28 7.47 11.97
N LEU A 198 3.94 6.62 11.19
CA LEU A 198 5.26 6.11 11.52
C LEU A 198 6.26 7.26 11.36
N ARG A 199 7.12 7.50 12.36
CA ARG A 199 8.19 8.50 12.30
C ARG A 199 9.49 7.83 11.89
N VAL A 200 10.12 8.36 10.85
CA VAL A 200 11.41 7.88 10.36
C VAL A 200 12.40 9.04 10.35
N ALA A 201 13.40 8.98 11.22
CA ALA A 201 14.54 9.89 11.17
C ALA A 201 15.57 9.33 10.17
N PHE A 202 16.14 10.19 9.34
CA PHE A 202 17.14 9.77 8.39
C PHE A 202 18.20 10.85 8.19
N PHE A 203 19.43 10.40 7.91
CA PHE A 203 20.57 11.26 7.62
C PHE A 203 21.59 10.54 6.73
N SER A 204 22.43 11.31 6.06
CA SER A 204 23.56 10.80 5.30
C SER A 204 24.85 11.00 6.08
N THR A 205 25.80 10.06 5.93
CA THR A 205 27.15 10.19 6.50
C THR A 205 28.18 10.19 5.38
N GLY A 206 29.19 11.01 5.53
CA GLY A 206 30.32 11.14 4.59
C GLY A 206 30.83 12.56 4.56
N ASP A 207 32.15 12.73 4.70
CA ASP A 207 32.82 14.04 4.66
C ASP A 207 32.82 14.65 3.27
N GLU A 208 32.58 13.84 2.21
CA GLU A 208 32.43 14.27 0.82
C GLU A 208 31.09 14.91 0.50
N LEU A 209 30.11 14.80 1.43
CA LEU A 209 28.73 15.20 1.15
C LEU A 209 28.47 16.69 1.43
N VAL A 210 27.95 17.37 0.45
CA VAL A 210 27.58 18.80 0.51
C VAL A 210 26.07 18.94 0.32
N SER A 211 25.46 19.87 1.06
CA SER A 211 24.03 20.22 0.90
C SER A 211 23.83 20.96 -0.43
N ILE A 212 22.66 20.72 -1.05
CA ILE A 212 22.26 21.45 -2.28
C ILE A 212 22.27 22.96 -2.04
N GLY A 213 22.69 23.71 -3.08
CA GLY A 213 22.78 25.17 -3.03
C GLY A 213 24.14 25.71 -2.58
N ALA A 214 25.00 24.91 -1.99
CA ALA A 214 26.40 25.27 -1.73
C ALA A 214 27.29 24.94 -2.94
N PRO A 215 28.38 25.69 -3.18
CA PRO A 215 29.34 25.34 -4.23
C PRO A 215 30.10 24.04 -3.83
N LEU A 216 30.43 23.21 -4.82
CA LEU A 216 31.25 22.01 -4.60
C LEU A 216 32.71 22.36 -4.56
N GLY A 217 33.42 21.84 -3.55
CA GLY A 217 34.88 21.76 -3.51
C GLY A 217 35.41 20.55 -4.31
N GLU A 218 36.73 20.45 -4.41
CA GLU A 218 37.37 19.30 -5.05
C GLU A 218 37.13 18.02 -4.22
N GLY A 219 36.60 16.98 -4.87
CA GLY A 219 36.25 15.70 -4.23
C GLY A 219 34.88 15.66 -3.54
N GLU A 220 34.17 16.76 -3.49
CA GLU A 220 32.83 16.83 -2.90
C GLU A 220 31.73 16.47 -3.91
N ILE A 221 30.61 15.97 -3.39
CA ILE A 221 29.41 15.63 -4.15
C ILE A 221 28.16 16.11 -3.42
N TYR A 222 27.08 16.41 -4.16
CA TYR A 222 25.81 16.71 -3.53
C TYR A 222 25.15 15.45 -2.96
N ASP A 223 24.60 15.56 -1.75
CA ASP A 223 23.84 14.50 -1.10
C ASP A 223 22.48 14.29 -1.81
N SER A 224 22.45 13.39 -2.78
CA SER A 224 21.23 13.00 -3.49
C SER A 224 20.42 11.93 -2.74
N ASN A 225 21.06 11.15 -1.87
CA ASN A 225 20.43 10.03 -1.17
C ASN A 225 19.35 10.48 -0.21
N ARG A 226 19.59 11.56 0.52
CA ARG A 226 18.66 12.14 1.47
C ARG A 226 17.36 12.58 0.80
N TYR A 227 17.45 13.23 -0.37
CA TYR A 227 16.27 13.63 -1.16
C TYR A 227 15.52 12.44 -1.73
N THR A 228 16.24 11.41 -2.15
CA THR A 228 15.63 10.16 -2.62
C THR A 228 14.90 9.43 -1.50
N LEU A 229 15.51 9.32 -0.32
CA LEU A 229 14.88 8.75 0.88
C LEU A 229 13.64 9.53 1.29
N PHE A 230 13.75 10.86 1.35
CA PHE A 230 12.59 11.73 1.62
C PHE A 230 11.43 11.44 0.67
N GLY A 231 11.67 11.39 -0.64
CA GLY A 231 10.64 11.12 -1.65
C GLY A 231 10.00 9.74 -1.48
N MET A 232 10.79 8.70 -1.19
CA MET A 232 10.28 7.35 -0.95
C MET A 232 9.44 7.25 0.33
N LEU A 233 9.86 7.90 1.42
CA LEU A 233 9.14 7.94 2.70
C LEU A 233 7.84 8.75 2.59
N ALA A 234 7.88 9.92 1.96
CA ALA A 234 6.72 10.77 1.73
C ALA A 234 5.64 10.06 0.91
N LYS A 235 6.04 9.32 -0.14
CA LYS A 235 5.12 8.50 -0.95
C LYS A 235 4.40 7.40 -0.13
N MET A 236 4.98 6.97 0.97
CA MET A 236 4.40 5.98 1.89
C MET A 236 3.55 6.63 3.01
N GLY A 237 3.37 7.94 3.02
CA GLY A 237 2.63 8.67 4.07
C GLY A 237 3.32 8.67 5.43
N ILE A 238 4.64 8.49 5.45
CA ILE A 238 5.49 8.45 6.65
C ILE A 238 5.88 9.87 7.06
N GLU A 239 5.94 10.13 8.36
CA GLU A 239 6.52 11.36 8.92
C GLU A 239 8.05 11.27 8.85
N ALA A 240 8.61 11.85 7.78
CA ALA A 240 10.04 11.83 7.50
C ALA A 240 10.75 12.98 8.20
N ILE A 241 11.69 12.68 9.10
CA ILE A 241 12.48 13.64 9.88
C ILE A 241 13.89 13.66 9.28
N ASP A 242 14.17 14.69 8.49
CA ASP A 242 15.45 14.89 7.83
C ASP A 242 16.45 15.54 8.81
N MET A 243 17.50 14.82 9.19
CA MET A 243 18.52 15.28 10.11
C MET A 243 19.78 15.83 9.41
N GLY A 244 19.78 15.91 8.08
CA GLY A 244 20.88 16.49 7.32
C GLY A 244 22.03 15.54 7.03
N VAL A 245 23.20 16.12 6.80
CA VAL A 245 24.47 15.41 6.63
C VAL A 245 25.21 15.41 7.97
N VAL A 246 25.62 14.24 8.42
CA VAL A 246 26.39 14.06 9.66
C VAL A 246 27.83 13.69 9.27
N ARG A 247 28.81 14.40 9.82
CA ARG A 247 30.23 14.14 9.56
C ARG A 247 30.65 12.80 10.17
N ASP A 248 31.69 12.20 9.61
CA ASP A 248 32.25 10.93 10.07
C ASP A 248 33.12 11.07 11.34
N ASP A 249 32.63 11.88 12.28
CA ASP A 249 33.20 12.02 13.63
C ASP A 249 32.44 11.13 14.61
N PRO A 250 33.14 10.29 15.42
CA PRO A 250 32.47 9.35 16.33
C PRO A 250 31.52 9.99 17.35
N ALA A 251 31.87 11.15 17.89
CA ALA A 251 31.04 11.81 18.90
C ALA A 251 29.80 12.46 18.27
N ILE A 252 29.95 13.07 17.09
CA ILE A 252 28.86 13.67 16.33
C ILE A 252 27.88 12.57 15.89
N LEU A 253 28.38 11.46 15.36
CA LEU A 253 27.57 10.30 14.96
C LEU A 253 26.84 9.65 16.13
N GLU A 254 27.49 9.48 17.28
CA GLU A 254 26.85 8.94 18.48
C GLU A 254 25.65 9.80 18.90
N ASN A 255 25.82 11.12 18.93
CA ASN A 255 24.76 12.03 19.28
C ASN A 255 23.63 11.99 18.23
N ALA A 256 23.97 11.99 16.94
CA ALA A 256 22.95 11.90 15.87
C ALA A 256 22.12 10.61 15.95
N PHE A 257 22.75 9.46 16.23
CA PHE A 257 22.01 8.19 16.43
C PHE A 257 21.12 8.23 17.67
N ARG A 258 21.59 8.78 18.79
CA ARG A 258 20.78 8.91 20.01
C ARG A 258 19.60 9.83 19.80
N ASP A 259 19.82 10.99 19.20
CA ASP A 259 18.77 11.95 18.91
C ASP A 259 17.73 11.38 17.95
N ALA A 260 18.17 10.72 16.87
CA ALA A 260 17.29 10.05 15.93
C ALA A 260 16.42 8.97 16.61
N ALA A 261 17.04 8.12 17.45
CA ALA A 261 16.32 7.05 18.15
C ALA A 261 15.34 7.57 19.22
N ASN A 262 15.58 8.75 19.78
CA ASN A 262 14.68 9.37 20.76
C ASN A 262 13.40 9.98 20.11
N ILE A 263 13.49 10.40 18.85
CA ILE A 263 12.38 11.14 18.18
C ILE A 263 11.60 10.30 17.16
N ALA A 264 12.14 9.14 16.76
CA ALA A 264 11.58 8.34 15.67
C ALA A 264 11.39 6.87 16.06
N ASP A 265 10.51 6.18 15.32
CA ASP A 265 10.30 4.74 15.42
C ASP A 265 11.34 3.94 14.62
N VAL A 266 11.89 4.58 13.58
CA VAL A 266 12.89 4.00 12.69
C VAL A 266 13.97 5.04 12.40
N VAL A 267 15.22 4.61 12.37
CA VAL A 267 16.37 5.39 11.93
C VAL A 267 16.92 4.79 10.64
N ILE A 268 17.13 5.61 9.63
CA ILE A 268 17.74 5.20 8.36
C ILE A 268 18.99 6.04 8.11
N THR A 269 20.10 5.38 7.81
CA THR A 269 21.30 6.09 7.35
C THR A 269 21.68 5.68 5.93
N SER A 270 22.27 6.61 5.21
CA SER A 270 22.90 6.39 3.91
C SER A 270 24.39 6.70 4.03
N GLY A 271 25.24 5.73 3.71
CA GLY A 271 26.68 5.78 3.97
C GLY A 271 27.06 5.13 5.30
N GLY A 272 28.36 5.14 5.63
CA GLY A 272 28.89 4.63 6.90
C GLY A 272 28.80 3.11 7.13
N VAL A 273 28.31 2.33 6.15
CA VAL A 273 28.19 0.85 6.27
C VAL A 273 29.15 0.11 5.34
N SER A 274 30.12 0.80 4.73
CA SER A 274 31.13 0.21 3.84
C SER A 274 32.23 -0.51 4.61
N VAL A 275 32.93 -1.45 3.95
CA VAL A 275 33.78 -2.47 4.59
C VAL A 275 35.09 -1.92 5.19
N GLY A 276 35.49 -0.67 4.92
CA GLY A 276 36.75 -0.08 5.38
C GLY A 276 36.63 0.90 6.57
N GLU A 277 35.56 1.69 6.58
CA GLU A 277 35.29 2.72 7.60
C GLU A 277 34.33 2.22 8.70
N ALA A 278 33.78 1.03 8.49
CA ALA A 278 32.72 0.43 9.30
C ALA A 278 33.13 -0.05 10.70
N ASP A 279 34.41 -0.14 11.04
CA ASP A 279 34.80 -0.74 12.34
C ASP A 279 34.41 0.16 13.52
N PHE A 280 34.51 1.47 13.37
CA PHE A 280 34.08 2.37 14.43
C PHE A 280 32.54 2.51 14.47
N VAL A 281 31.86 2.58 13.31
CA VAL A 281 30.39 2.61 13.26
C VAL A 281 29.79 1.32 13.83
N LYS A 282 30.39 0.17 13.54
CA LYS A 282 30.00 -1.11 14.16
C LYS A 282 30.16 -1.10 15.66
N THR A 283 31.32 -0.60 16.14
CA THR A 283 31.61 -0.50 17.58
C THR A 283 30.62 0.45 18.25
N LEU A 284 30.33 1.59 17.62
CA LEU A 284 29.37 2.58 18.10
C LEU A 284 27.95 1.99 18.17
N LEU A 285 27.46 1.40 17.07
CA LEU A 285 26.14 0.80 17.03
C LEU A 285 25.99 -0.38 17.98
N GLY A 286 27.06 -1.16 18.22
CA GLY A 286 27.10 -2.21 19.24
C GLY A 286 27.00 -1.69 20.69
N LYS A 287 27.42 -0.42 20.95
CA LYS A 287 27.21 0.24 22.23
C LYS A 287 25.82 0.83 22.39
N LEU A 288 25.22 1.28 21.31
CA LEU A 288 23.91 1.95 21.30
C LEU A 288 22.73 0.99 21.22
N GLY A 289 22.95 -0.24 20.75
CA GLY A 289 21.89 -1.21 20.55
C GLY A 289 22.37 -2.55 20.00
N GLU A 290 21.44 -3.33 19.48
CA GLU A 290 21.68 -4.63 18.84
C GLU A 290 21.63 -4.46 17.34
N VAL A 291 22.77 -4.31 16.68
CA VAL A 291 22.85 -4.12 15.22
C VAL A 291 23.74 -5.20 14.61
N VAL A 292 23.25 -5.80 13.53
CA VAL A 292 23.95 -6.77 12.71
C VAL A 292 24.27 -6.19 11.34
N PHE A 293 25.46 -6.48 10.85
CA PHE A 293 25.92 -6.05 9.54
C PHE A 293 26.03 -7.24 8.64
N TRP A 294 25.40 -7.13 7.47
CA TRP A 294 25.37 -8.21 6.49
C TRP A 294 26.03 -7.83 5.19
N LYS A 295 26.61 -8.84 4.57
CA LYS A 295 26.86 -8.86 3.14
C LYS A 295 25.72 -9.61 2.47
N ILE A 296 24.91 -8.93 1.71
CA ILE A 296 23.78 -9.54 1.00
C ILE A 296 24.24 -10.04 -0.37
N ALA A 297 23.80 -11.25 -0.75
CA ALA A 297 24.08 -11.84 -2.07
C ALA A 297 23.25 -11.15 -3.18
N MET A 298 23.46 -9.82 -3.32
CA MET A 298 22.76 -8.99 -4.30
C MET A 298 23.69 -7.98 -4.99
N LYS A 299 23.22 -7.41 -6.12
CA LYS A 299 23.85 -6.33 -6.86
C LYS A 299 22.77 -5.44 -7.50
N PRO A 300 22.80 -4.10 -7.26
CA PRO A 300 23.62 -3.39 -6.28
C PRO A 300 23.12 -3.58 -4.85
N GLY A 301 23.80 -2.99 -3.84
CA GLY A 301 23.30 -2.95 -2.46
C GLY A 301 23.79 -4.10 -1.57
N ARG A 302 25.03 -4.56 -1.74
CA ARG A 302 25.61 -5.67 -0.96
C ARG A 302 25.68 -5.42 0.55
N PRO A 303 26.17 -4.27 1.06
CA PRO A 303 26.19 -4.01 2.49
C PRO A 303 24.80 -3.57 2.98
N LEU A 304 24.38 -4.11 4.12
CA LEU A 304 23.17 -3.74 4.84
C LEU A 304 23.43 -3.88 6.34
N ALA A 305 23.11 -2.84 7.12
CA ALA A 305 23.02 -2.96 8.57
C ALA A 305 21.55 -2.94 9.00
N TYR A 306 21.18 -3.80 9.94
CA TYR A 306 19.85 -3.83 10.52
C TYR A 306 19.93 -4.12 12.02
N GLY A 307 19.02 -3.51 12.79
CA GLY A 307 18.95 -3.77 14.22
C GLY A 307 18.01 -2.82 14.94
N LYS A 308 18.30 -2.61 16.22
CA LYS A 308 17.62 -1.64 17.07
C LYS A 308 18.64 -0.75 17.77
N ILE A 309 18.34 0.53 17.82
CA ILE A 309 19.00 1.52 18.65
C ILE A 309 17.97 1.99 19.67
N GLN A 310 18.16 1.66 20.94
CA GLN A 310 17.12 1.84 21.96
C GLN A 310 15.81 1.14 21.54
N ASN A 311 14.72 1.89 21.34
CA ASN A 311 13.43 1.37 20.89
C ASN A 311 13.19 1.52 19.37
N ALA A 312 14.05 2.25 18.66
CA ALA A 312 13.92 2.49 17.23
C ALA A 312 14.55 1.37 16.41
N HIS A 313 13.89 0.94 15.34
CA HIS A 313 14.50 0.08 14.33
C HIS A 313 15.57 0.86 13.57
N PHE A 314 16.65 0.21 13.22
CA PHE A 314 17.75 0.83 12.48
C PHE A 314 17.98 0.12 11.14
N PHE A 315 18.14 0.90 10.07
CA PHE A 315 18.56 0.45 8.76
C PHE A 315 19.75 1.29 8.28
N GLY A 316 20.90 0.68 8.15
CA GLY A 316 22.06 1.29 7.52
C GLY A 316 22.15 0.88 6.05
N LEU A 317 22.03 1.84 5.15
CA LEU A 317 22.00 1.64 3.71
C LEU A 317 23.34 2.02 3.07
N PRO A 318 23.67 1.46 1.89
CA PRO A 318 24.90 1.81 1.18
C PRO A 318 24.99 3.30 0.83
N GLY A 319 26.20 3.82 0.52
CA GLY A 319 26.38 5.21 0.06
C GLY A 319 25.98 5.45 -1.40
N ASN A 320 26.12 4.45 -2.30
CA ASN A 320 25.78 4.62 -3.71
C ASN A 320 24.27 4.78 -3.93
N PRO A 321 23.81 5.79 -4.71
CA PRO A 321 22.39 6.17 -4.80
C PRO A 321 21.46 5.06 -5.33
N VAL A 322 21.88 4.32 -6.35
CA VAL A 322 21.09 3.19 -6.85
C VAL A 322 21.00 2.07 -5.80
N SER A 323 22.09 1.85 -5.06
CA SER A 323 22.12 0.86 -3.99
C SER A 323 21.15 1.24 -2.86
N VAL A 324 21.08 2.52 -2.47
CA VAL A 324 20.12 3.05 -1.50
C VAL A 324 18.69 2.70 -1.92
N MET A 325 18.31 3.06 -3.16
CA MET A 325 16.95 2.82 -3.64
C MET A 325 16.61 1.33 -3.70
N VAL A 326 17.50 0.51 -4.26
CA VAL A 326 17.26 -0.93 -4.38
C VAL A 326 17.18 -1.59 -3.00
N THR A 327 18.08 -1.24 -2.08
CA THR A 327 18.07 -1.76 -0.71
C THR A 327 16.80 -1.33 0.03
N PHE A 328 16.38 -0.07 -0.15
CA PHE A 328 15.12 0.42 0.41
C PHE A 328 13.94 -0.41 -0.09
N TYR A 329 13.78 -0.61 -1.39
CA TYR A 329 12.68 -1.39 -1.96
C TYR A 329 12.70 -2.86 -1.54
N GLN A 330 13.88 -3.46 -1.36
CA GLN A 330 13.99 -4.87 -1.03
C GLN A 330 13.80 -5.19 0.46
N PHE A 331 14.17 -4.27 1.37
CA PHE A 331 14.20 -4.54 2.81
C PHE A 331 13.42 -3.53 3.64
N VAL A 332 13.55 -2.24 3.35
CA VAL A 332 13.01 -1.18 4.21
C VAL A 332 11.51 -0.99 3.98
N ARG A 333 11.06 -0.92 2.73
CA ARG A 333 9.68 -0.63 2.38
C ARG A 333 8.68 -1.56 3.07
N ASP A 334 8.86 -2.87 2.94
CA ASP A 334 7.94 -3.85 3.52
C ASP A 334 8.04 -3.87 5.05
N ALA A 335 9.23 -3.60 5.60
CA ALA A 335 9.42 -3.42 7.04
C ALA A 335 8.62 -2.21 7.56
N LEU A 336 8.68 -1.07 6.87
CA LEU A 336 7.92 0.12 7.25
C LEU A 336 6.41 -0.10 7.14
N LEU A 337 5.93 -0.81 6.11
CA LEU A 337 4.52 -1.18 5.98
C LEU A 337 4.07 -2.10 7.14
N THR A 338 4.91 -3.07 7.53
CA THR A 338 4.63 -3.94 8.68
C THR A 338 4.57 -3.13 9.98
N LEU A 339 5.51 -2.21 10.20
CA LEU A 339 5.51 -1.33 11.36
C LEU A 339 4.27 -0.41 11.39
N GLN A 340 3.77 0.04 10.25
CA GLN A 340 2.51 0.76 10.14
C GLN A 340 1.27 -0.11 10.39
N GLY A 341 1.43 -1.42 10.55
CA GLY A 341 0.34 -2.35 10.77
C GLY A 341 -0.41 -2.75 9.50
N VAL A 342 0.17 -2.57 8.32
CA VAL A 342 -0.45 -2.99 7.05
C VAL A 342 -0.57 -4.51 7.00
N SER A 343 -1.80 -5.00 6.78
CA SER A 343 -2.10 -6.43 6.68
C SER A 343 -3.31 -6.65 5.75
N PRO A 344 -3.21 -7.56 4.75
CA PRO A 344 -1.98 -8.18 4.28
C PRO A 344 -1.03 -7.17 3.62
N LEU A 345 0.26 -7.47 3.59
CA LEU A 345 1.22 -6.67 2.84
C LEU A 345 0.88 -6.70 1.35
N PRO A 346 1.00 -5.56 0.64
CA PRO A 346 0.76 -5.52 -0.79
C PRO A 346 1.73 -6.43 -1.55
N VAL A 347 1.18 -7.36 -2.31
CA VAL A 347 1.97 -8.22 -3.19
C VAL A 347 2.54 -7.37 -4.34
N GLN A 348 3.84 -7.48 -4.58
CA GLN A 348 4.45 -6.86 -5.77
C GLN A 348 4.19 -7.75 -6.98
N PRO A 349 3.49 -7.27 -8.01
CA PRO A 349 3.24 -8.07 -9.20
C PRO A 349 4.55 -8.32 -9.96
N LEU A 350 4.79 -9.57 -10.34
CA LEU A 350 5.84 -9.94 -11.25
C LEU A 350 5.26 -10.09 -12.66
N LEU A 351 5.68 -9.23 -13.57
CA LEU A 351 5.28 -9.29 -14.98
C LEU A 351 6.32 -10.08 -15.78
N LYS A 352 5.84 -11.02 -16.60
CA LYS A 352 6.70 -11.67 -17.60
C LYS A 352 6.83 -10.76 -18.80
N ALA A 353 8.07 -10.46 -19.20
CA ALA A 353 8.37 -9.65 -20.36
C ALA A 353 9.55 -10.26 -21.15
N VAL A 354 9.56 -10.04 -22.46
CA VAL A 354 10.68 -10.40 -23.32
C VAL A 354 11.78 -9.36 -23.16
N CYS A 355 12.97 -9.78 -22.72
CA CYS A 355 14.12 -8.88 -22.63
C CYS A 355 14.75 -8.67 -24.01
N THR A 356 14.80 -7.40 -24.45
CA THR A 356 15.36 -7.02 -25.75
C THR A 356 16.80 -6.50 -25.66
N SER A 357 17.35 -6.39 -24.43
CA SER A 357 18.74 -6.01 -24.21
C SER A 357 19.57 -7.23 -23.80
N PRO A 358 20.85 -7.34 -24.23
CA PRO A 358 21.73 -8.39 -23.72
C PRO A 358 22.02 -8.16 -22.24
N ILE A 359 21.85 -9.19 -21.43
CA ILE A 359 22.14 -9.15 -19.99
C ILE A 359 23.29 -10.13 -19.71
N LYS A 360 24.43 -9.58 -19.26
CA LYS A 360 25.53 -10.39 -18.74
C LYS A 360 25.31 -10.65 -17.26
N LYS A 361 25.32 -11.91 -16.85
CA LYS A 361 25.06 -12.33 -15.49
C LYS A 361 26.10 -13.31 -15.00
N ALA A 362 26.81 -12.95 -13.91
CA ALA A 362 27.62 -13.89 -13.15
C ALA A 362 26.74 -14.63 -12.10
N PRO A 363 26.94 -15.94 -11.86
CA PRO A 363 26.21 -16.66 -10.83
C PRO A 363 26.56 -16.15 -9.42
N GLY A 364 25.76 -16.51 -8.42
CA GLY A 364 26.03 -16.30 -7.00
C GLY A 364 25.28 -15.14 -6.33
N ARG A 365 24.85 -14.10 -7.07
CA ARG A 365 24.11 -12.95 -6.51
C ARG A 365 22.83 -12.67 -7.29
N THR A 366 21.80 -12.24 -6.59
CA THR A 366 20.60 -11.67 -7.22
C THR A 366 20.91 -10.28 -7.76
N GLU A 367 20.70 -10.06 -9.06
CA GLU A 367 20.92 -8.75 -9.67
C GLU A 367 19.60 -8.04 -9.94
N PHE A 368 19.52 -6.80 -9.47
CA PHE A 368 18.40 -5.89 -9.69
C PHE A 368 18.82 -4.85 -10.75
N GLN A 369 18.40 -5.11 -11.98
CA GLN A 369 18.71 -4.23 -13.10
C GLN A 369 17.54 -3.28 -13.37
N ARG A 370 17.86 -2.08 -13.83
CA ARG A 370 16.87 -1.07 -14.22
C ARG A 370 16.49 -1.28 -15.68
N GLY A 371 15.20 -1.22 -15.95
CA GLY A 371 14.69 -1.41 -17.29
C GLY A 371 13.42 -0.60 -17.54
N VAL A 372 13.17 -0.31 -18.79
CA VAL A 372 11.93 0.30 -19.27
C VAL A 372 11.03 -0.79 -19.83
N LEU A 373 9.85 -0.93 -19.24
CA LEU A 373 8.80 -1.83 -19.72
C LEU A 373 7.97 -1.12 -20.78
N TYR A 374 7.69 -1.80 -21.90
CA TYR A 374 6.87 -1.27 -22.98
C TYR A 374 6.08 -2.39 -23.68
N LEU A 375 4.99 -2.00 -24.33
CA LEU A 375 4.15 -2.91 -25.10
C LEU A 375 4.46 -2.74 -26.58
N GLU A 376 4.76 -3.83 -27.29
CA GLU A 376 4.97 -3.86 -28.73
C GLU A 376 4.30 -5.11 -29.31
N ASP A 377 3.45 -4.93 -30.31
CA ASP A 377 2.67 -5.99 -30.96
C ASP A 377 1.89 -6.88 -29.97
N GLY A 378 1.35 -6.27 -28.90
CA GLY A 378 0.60 -6.98 -27.85
C GLY A 378 1.47 -7.79 -26.89
N VAL A 379 2.79 -7.72 -27.00
CA VAL A 379 3.75 -8.43 -26.12
C VAL A 379 4.48 -7.43 -25.24
N TRP A 380 4.51 -7.70 -23.94
CA TRP A 380 5.32 -6.94 -23.00
C TRP A 380 6.80 -7.21 -23.22
N LYS A 381 7.53 -6.14 -23.48
CA LYS A 381 8.98 -6.15 -23.66
C LYS A 381 9.66 -5.28 -22.62
N VAL A 382 10.91 -5.61 -22.29
CA VAL A 382 11.74 -4.79 -21.39
C VAL A 382 13.11 -4.59 -22.01
N ARG A 383 13.60 -3.36 -21.98
CA ARG A 383 14.99 -3.01 -22.31
C ARG A 383 15.67 -2.40 -21.11
N THR A 384 16.95 -2.65 -20.93
CA THR A 384 17.73 -2.00 -19.86
C THR A 384 17.87 -0.50 -20.12
N THR A 385 18.03 0.29 -19.05
CA THR A 385 18.25 1.75 -19.14
C THR A 385 19.70 2.12 -19.52
N GLY A 386 20.47 1.20 -20.09
CA GLY A 386 21.89 1.36 -20.40
C GLY A 386 22.78 0.86 -19.27
N GLU A 387 23.77 1.64 -18.89
CA GLU A 387 24.74 1.29 -17.85
C GLU A 387 24.08 1.01 -16.49
N GLN A 388 24.46 -0.11 -15.86
CA GLN A 388 23.84 -0.62 -14.64
C GLN A 388 24.70 -0.36 -13.39
N GLY A 389 25.60 0.63 -13.40
CA GLY A 389 26.44 0.99 -12.26
C GLY A 389 25.62 1.47 -11.05
N SER A 390 26.14 1.25 -9.85
CA SER A 390 25.45 1.61 -8.59
C SER A 390 25.42 3.13 -8.32
N GLY A 391 26.29 3.91 -8.98
CA GLY A 391 26.33 5.37 -8.89
C GLY A 391 25.49 6.07 -9.96
N ILE A 392 24.89 5.35 -10.92
CA ILE A 392 24.21 5.96 -12.08
C ILE A 392 22.74 6.22 -11.75
N LEU A 393 22.49 7.27 -10.96
CA LEU A 393 21.14 7.63 -10.48
C LEU A 393 20.17 7.94 -11.64
N LYS A 394 20.65 8.52 -12.73
CA LYS A 394 19.83 8.78 -13.92
C LYS A 394 19.13 7.51 -14.42
N SER A 395 19.78 6.34 -14.34
CA SER A 395 19.17 5.07 -14.75
C SER A 395 17.93 4.67 -13.94
N MET A 396 17.82 5.16 -12.70
CA MET A 396 16.61 4.96 -11.86
C MET A 396 15.47 5.91 -12.24
N SER A 397 15.84 7.11 -12.71
CA SER A 397 14.84 8.08 -13.19
C SER A 397 14.26 7.71 -14.56
N ASP A 398 15.03 6.97 -15.36
CA ASP A 398 14.63 6.52 -16.70
C ASP A 398 13.85 5.18 -16.68
N ALA A 399 13.83 4.45 -15.55
CA ALA A 399 13.25 3.12 -15.40
C ALA A 399 11.72 3.12 -15.16
#